data_60106bcee7e513d3e508120027ebbc37
#
_entry.id   60106bcee7e513d3e508120027ebbc37
#
_cell.length_a   1.000
_cell.length_b   1.000
_cell.length_c   1.000
_cell.angle_alpha   90.00
_cell.angle_beta   90.00
_cell.angle_gamma   90.00
#
_symmetry.space_group_name_H-M   'P 1'
#
loop_
_entity.id
_entity.type
_entity.pdbx_description
1 polymer ?
#
loop_
_entity_poly.entity_id
_entity_poly.type
_entity_poly.pdbx_seq_one_letter_code
_entity_poly.pdbx_strand_id
1 'polypeptide(L)'
;MVTNMLQLLRIYARKQNEVIVIRRILTCTVSVLLLLGAFLLPMRAEAATADSKAGVVTTASGKLNVRSSPSSSAAVAASLNKGSYVTLISKSGDWWKVEYAKGKYGYCHAGFITVTEGTPVSVAVSSGTLNVRSGAGTAYGKVGALSKGETVIRLSTANGWSRVLYSGTKT
;
A
#
# COMPACT_ATOMS: atom_id res chain seq x y z
N MET A 1 7.76 -44.44 17.45
CA MET A 1 8.28 -43.19 16.86
C MET A 1 8.36 -43.21 15.34
N VAL A 2 8.44 -44.38 14.70
CA VAL A 2 8.54 -44.51 13.22
C VAL A 2 7.19 -44.32 12.48
N THR A 3 6.06 -44.58 13.14
CA THR A 3 4.71 -44.53 12.55
C THR A 3 4.26 -43.07 12.20
N ASN A 4 4.72 -42.06 12.94
CA ASN A 4 4.35 -40.66 12.70
C ASN A 4 5.07 -40.04 11.48
N MET A 5 6.29 -40.49 11.22
CA MET A 5 7.07 -39.97 10.09
C MET A 5 6.54 -40.46 8.73
N LEU A 6 6.08 -41.71 8.67
CA LEU A 6 5.43 -42.28 7.47
C LEU A 6 4.07 -41.61 7.17
N GLN A 7 3.32 -41.25 8.18
CA GLN A 7 2.07 -40.50 8.04
C GLN A 7 2.34 -39.08 7.48
N LEU A 8 3.33 -38.38 7.99
CA LEU A 8 3.71 -37.03 7.52
C LEU A 8 4.24 -37.07 6.08
N LEU A 9 5.03 -38.09 5.71
CA LEU A 9 5.50 -38.28 4.35
C LEU A 9 4.36 -38.59 3.35
N ARG A 10 3.34 -39.32 3.79
CA ARG A 10 2.13 -39.57 2.97
C ARG A 10 1.31 -38.31 2.75
N ILE A 11 1.16 -37.47 3.78
CA ILE A 11 0.45 -36.18 3.68
C ILE A 11 1.22 -35.21 2.76
N TYR A 12 2.54 -35.17 2.90
CA TYR A 12 3.40 -34.34 2.04
C TYR A 12 3.37 -34.78 0.57
N ALA A 13 3.45 -36.07 0.32
CA ALA A 13 3.37 -36.64 -1.04
C ALA A 13 1.99 -36.39 -1.67
N ARG A 14 0.90 -36.48 -0.89
CA ARG A 14 -0.46 -36.20 -1.36
C ARG A 14 -0.62 -34.74 -1.76
N LYS A 15 -0.05 -33.82 -0.96
CA LYS A 15 -0.08 -32.37 -1.25
C LYS A 15 0.72 -32.00 -2.50
N GLN A 16 1.84 -32.69 -2.75
CA GLN A 16 2.63 -32.50 -3.98
C GLN A 16 1.90 -33.04 -5.22
N ASN A 17 1.17 -34.15 -5.11
CA ASN A 17 0.39 -34.71 -6.20
C ASN A 17 -0.80 -33.81 -6.58
N GLU A 18 -1.46 -33.17 -5.63
CA GLU A 18 -2.53 -32.22 -5.92
C GLU A 18 -2.00 -30.98 -6.68
N VAL A 19 -0.82 -30.46 -6.32
CA VAL A 19 -0.18 -29.35 -7.05
C VAL A 19 0.22 -29.75 -8.47
N ILE A 20 0.69 -30.98 -8.68
CA ILE A 20 1.07 -31.49 -10.01
C ILE A 20 -0.17 -31.72 -10.88
N VAL A 21 -1.27 -32.21 -10.31
CA VAL A 21 -2.55 -32.40 -11.03
C VAL A 21 -3.13 -31.05 -11.48
N ILE A 22 -3.12 -30.03 -10.61
CA ILE A 22 -3.57 -28.68 -10.97
C ILE A 22 -2.70 -28.07 -12.07
N ARG A 23 -1.38 -28.22 -12.01
CA ARG A 23 -0.47 -27.77 -13.07
C ARG A 23 -0.69 -28.49 -14.40
N ARG A 24 -0.95 -29.80 -14.38
CA ARG A 24 -1.21 -30.59 -15.60
C ARG A 24 -2.56 -30.28 -16.23
N ILE A 25 -3.59 -30.02 -15.42
CA ILE A 25 -4.91 -29.62 -15.92
C ILE A 25 -4.82 -28.22 -16.55
N LEU A 26 -4.07 -27.28 -15.93
CA LEU A 26 -3.90 -25.93 -16.47
C LEU A 26 -3.12 -25.93 -17.80
N THR A 27 -2.11 -26.80 -17.97
CA THR A 27 -1.34 -26.90 -19.22
C THR A 27 -2.13 -27.58 -20.34
N CYS A 28 -2.99 -28.59 -20.06
CA CYS A 28 -3.83 -29.21 -21.06
C CYS A 28 -4.95 -28.30 -21.57
N THR A 29 -5.55 -27.48 -20.72
CA THR A 29 -6.62 -26.54 -21.14
C THR A 29 -6.08 -25.38 -21.98
N VAL A 30 -4.84 -24.94 -21.76
CA VAL A 30 -4.20 -23.89 -22.58
C VAL A 30 -3.85 -24.41 -23.98
N SER A 31 -3.47 -25.70 -24.14
CA SER A 31 -3.11 -26.25 -25.44
C SER A 31 -4.30 -26.51 -26.37
N VAL A 32 -5.51 -26.72 -25.83
CA VAL A 32 -6.73 -26.95 -26.63
C VAL A 32 -7.37 -25.64 -27.09
N LEU A 33 -7.11 -24.52 -26.39
CA LEU A 33 -7.68 -23.20 -26.75
C LEU A 33 -6.90 -22.45 -27.85
N LEU A 34 -5.71 -22.95 -28.23
CA LEU A 34 -4.84 -22.30 -29.23
C LEU A 34 -5.22 -22.67 -30.68
N LEU A 35 -6.24 -23.50 -30.92
CA LEU A 35 -6.63 -23.98 -32.25
C LEU A 35 -7.95 -23.43 -32.78
N LEU A 36 -8.68 -22.59 -32.05
CA LEU A 36 -9.90 -21.96 -32.57
C LEU A 36 -9.96 -20.47 -32.25
N GLY A 37 -9.54 -19.66 -33.21
CA GLY A 37 -10.01 -18.29 -33.39
C GLY A 37 -9.31 -17.25 -32.52
N ALA A 38 -8.70 -16.29 -33.18
CA ALA A 38 -8.26 -15.02 -32.59
C ALA A 38 -9.42 -14.30 -31.87
N PHE A 39 -9.69 -14.67 -30.63
CA PHE A 39 -10.54 -13.90 -29.74
C PHE A 39 -9.64 -12.86 -29.08
N LEU A 40 -9.72 -11.61 -29.57
CA LEU A 40 -9.19 -10.44 -28.91
C LEU A 40 -9.85 -10.31 -27.54
N LEU A 41 -9.34 -11.06 -26.56
CA LEU A 41 -9.61 -10.73 -25.15
C LEU A 41 -8.96 -9.36 -24.90
N PRO A 42 -9.74 -8.37 -24.44
CA PRO A 42 -9.10 -7.16 -23.94
C PRO A 42 -8.14 -7.62 -22.84
N MET A 43 -6.85 -7.41 -23.06
CA MET A 43 -5.87 -7.49 -21.99
C MET A 43 -6.32 -6.46 -20.94
N ARG A 44 -7.17 -6.92 -20.01
CA ARG A 44 -7.37 -6.20 -18.78
C ARG A 44 -5.98 -6.17 -18.15
N ALA A 45 -5.32 -5.04 -18.29
CA ALA A 45 -4.17 -4.73 -17.49
C ALA A 45 -4.67 -4.85 -16.06
N GLU A 46 -4.46 -6.02 -15.47
CA GLU A 46 -4.52 -6.19 -14.03
C GLU A 46 -3.43 -5.25 -13.55
N ALA A 47 -3.89 -4.06 -13.12
CA ALA A 47 -3.02 -3.15 -12.42
C ALA A 47 -2.49 -3.99 -11.26
N ALA A 48 -1.26 -4.49 -11.41
CA ALA A 48 -0.53 -5.05 -10.30
C ALA A 48 -0.75 -4.02 -9.19
N THR A 49 -1.44 -4.42 -8.14
CA THR A 49 -1.48 -3.66 -6.90
C THR A 49 -0.03 -3.62 -6.47
N ALA A 50 0.70 -2.62 -7.00
CA ALA A 50 2.04 -2.34 -6.56
C ALA A 50 1.92 -2.26 -5.05
N ASP A 51 2.72 -3.07 -4.36
CA ASP A 51 2.77 -3.12 -2.91
C ASP A 51 3.13 -1.71 -2.43
N SER A 52 2.09 -0.89 -2.27
CA SER A 52 2.23 0.53 -2.03
C SER A 52 2.75 0.69 -0.60
N LYS A 53 4.01 1.08 -0.50
CA LYS A 53 4.69 1.27 0.79
C LYS A 53 4.30 2.61 1.40
N ALA A 54 4.30 2.63 2.70
CA ALA A 54 4.13 3.85 3.46
C ALA A 54 5.46 4.61 3.56
N GLY A 55 5.42 5.92 3.40
CA GLY A 55 6.57 6.80 3.60
C GLY A 55 6.25 7.95 4.54
N VAL A 56 7.24 8.39 5.30
CA VAL A 56 7.18 9.58 6.15
C VAL A 56 8.23 10.59 5.73
N VAL A 57 7.85 11.87 5.67
CA VAL A 57 8.75 12.97 5.35
C VAL A 57 9.67 13.25 6.53
N THR A 58 11.00 13.19 6.29
CA THR A 58 12.06 13.30 7.32
C THR A 58 13.04 14.45 7.05
N THR A 59 12.57 15.55 6.46
CA THR A 59 13.42 16.75 6.26
C THR A 59 13.98 17.25 7.60
N ALA A 60 15.24 17.66 7.60
CA ALA A 60 15.87 18.25 8.78
C ALA A 60 15.18 19.57 9.16
N SER A 61 14.94 20.43 8.17
CA SER A 61 14.23 21.70 8.28
C SER A 61 13.36 21.95 7.04
N GLY A 62 12.36 22.83 7.17
CA GLY A 62 11.51 23.25 6.06
C GLY A 62 10.55 22.16 5.59
N LYS A 63 10.06 22.34 4.36
CA LYS A 63 9.08 21.46 3.70
C LYS A 63 9.74 20.67 2.59
N LEU A 64 9.22 19.46 2.32
CA LEU A 64 9.60 18.67 1.17
C LEU A 64 8.76 19.08 -0.05
N ASN A 65 9.42 19.46 -1.13
CA ASN A 65 8.73 19.76 -2.38
C ASN A 65 8.29 18.46 -3.07
N VAL A 66 7.03 18.44 -3.48
CA VAL A 66 6.49 17.46 -4.42
C VAL A 66 6.56 18.07 -5.82
N ARG A 67 7.20 17.40 -6.75
CA ARG A 67 7.46 17.93 -8.09
C ARG A 67 6.65 17.20 -9.16
N SER A 68 6.45 17.85 -10.28
CA SER A 68 5.69 17.30 -11.42
C SER A 68 6.43 16.18 -12.16
N SER A 69 7.76 16.13 -12.08
CA SER A 69 8.61 15.08 -12.66
C SER A 69 9.81 14.79 -11.75
N PRO A 70 10.54 13.65 -11.93
CA PRO A 70 11.66 13.25 -11.09
C PRO A 70 12.93 14.07 -11.39
N SER A 71 12.89 15.37 -11.13
CA SER A 71 13.99 16.31 -11.35
C SER A 71 13.93 17.47 -10.36
N SER A 72 15.10 17.94 -9.91
CA SER A 72 15.22 19.13 -9.05
C SER A 72 14.82 20.44 -9.75
N SER A 73 14.84 20.48 -11.09
CA SER A 73 14.40 21.62 -11.89
C SER A 73 12.90 21.58 -12.25
N ALA A 74 12.20 20.46 -11.98
CA ALA A 74 10.78 20.34 -12.29
C ALA A 74 9.93 21.28 -11.42
N ALA A 75 8.78 21.69 -11.94
CA ALA A 75 7.82 22.54 -11.22
C ALA A 75 7.38 21.90 -9.90
N VAL A 76 7.21 22.72 -8.87
CA VAL A 76 6.71 22.31 -7.55
C VAL A 76 5.18 22.26 -7.61
N ALA A 77 4.62 21.07 -7.46
CA ALA A 77 3.17 20.82 -7.45
C ALA A 77 2.56 20.97 -6.04
N ALA A 78 3.34 20.66 -5.00
CA ALA A 78 2.92 20.78 -3.61
C ALA A 78 4.14 20.84 -2.68
N SER A 79 3.90 21.14 -1.39
CA SER A 79 4.92 21.11 -0.34
C SER A 79 4.38 20.36 0.87
N LEU A 80 5.15 19.40 1.40
CA LEU A 80 4.80 18.57 2.53
C LEU A 80 5.59 18.96 3.77
N ASN A 81 4.95 19.00 4.90
CA ASN A 81 5.61 19.24 6.18
C ASN A 81 6.39 18.02 6.63
N LYS A 82 7.42 18.21 7.45
CA LYS A 82 8.06 17.12 8.20
C LYS A 82 7.02 16.33 8.97
N GLY A 83 7.14 15.02 8.95
CA GLY A 83 6.17 14.10 9.58
C GLY A 83 4.91 13.80 8.75
N SER A 84 4.73 14.43 7.57
CA SER A 84 3.64 14.08 6.66
C SER A 84 3.83 12.66 6.13
N TYR A 85 2.72 11.92 6.02
CA TYR A 85 2.71 10.59 5.44
C TYR A 85 2.31 10.61 3.97
N VAL A 86 2.91 9.74 3.18
CA VAL A 86 2.64 9.57 1.74
C VAL A 86 2.58 8.10 1.37
N THR A 87 1.87 7.79 0.30
CA THR A 87 1.91 6.47 -0.34
C THR A 87 3.06 6.45 -1.35
N LEU A 88 4.00 5.53 -1.19
CA LEU A 88 5.10 5.30 -2.12
C LEU A 88 4.63 4.34 -3.21
N ILE A 89 4.62 4.77 -4.47
CA ILE A 89 4.10 3.99 -5.60
C ILE A 89 5.23 3.28 -6.33
N SER A 90 6.25 4.03 -6.73
CA SER A 90 7.42 3.50 -7.46
C SER A 90 8.64 4.36 -7.22
N LYS A 91 9.83 3.76 -7.33
CA LYS A 91 11.11 4.46 -7.20
C LYS A 91 11.83 4.46 -8.55
N SER A 92 12.37 5.60 -8.95
CA SER A 92 13.20 5.76 -10.14
C SER A 92 14.43 6.59 -9.77
N GLY A 93 15.59 5.94 -9.70
CA GLY A 93 16.82 6.55 -9.18
C GLY A 93 16.61 7.11 -7.77
N ASP A 94 16.88 8.39 -7.60
CA ASP A 94 16.74 9.10 -6.31
C ASP A 94 15.36 9.70 -6.08
N TRP A 95 14.36 9.32 -6.86
CA TRP A 95 13.03 9.88 -6.78
C TRP A 95 11.98 8.82 -6.48
N TRP A 96 11.08 9.13 -5.52
CA TRP A 96 9.84 8.40 -5.30
C TRP A 96 8.70 9.08 -6.05
N LYS A 97 7.94 8.30 -6.85
CA LYS A 97 6.59 8.68 -7.22
C LYS A 97 5.68 8.43 -6.02
N VAL A 98 4.99 9.46 -5.57
CA VAL A 98 4.16 9.42 -4.36
C VAL A 98 2.73 9.85 -4.65
N GLU A 99 1.77 9.28 -3.91
CA GLU A 99 0.46 9.89 -3.72
C GLU A 99 0.51 10.62 -2.37
N TYR A 100 0.40 11.94 -2.41
CA TYR A 100 0.51 12.80 -1.21
C TYR A 100 -0.83 13.27 -0.66
N ALA A 101 -1.92 13.10 -1.43
CA ALA A 101 -3.30 13.19 -1.01
C ALA A 101 -4.13 12.34 -1.99
N LYS A 102 -5.34 11.97 -1.63
CA LYS A 102 -6.19 11.10 -2.46
C LYS A 102 -6.29 11.62 -3.90
N GLY A 103 -5.78 10.82 -4.85
CA GLY A 103 -5.76 11.13 -6.29
C GLY A 103 -4.75 12.22 -6.70
N LYS A 104 -3.86 12.67 -5.81
CA LYS A 104 -2.83 13.66 -6.10
C LYS A 104 -1.45 13.04 -6.07
N TYR A 105 -0.76 13.09 -7.19
CA TYR A 105 0.51 12.42 -7.41
C TYR A 105 1.63 13.41 -7.73
N GLY A 106 2.86 13.02 -7.45
CA GLY A 106 4.06 13.76 -7.83
C GLY A 106 5.32 13.01 -7.44
N TYR A 107 6.45 13.70 -7.46
CA TYR A 107 7.75 13.12 -7.23
C TYR A 107 8.47 13.82 -6.06
N CYS A 108 8.99 13.03 -5.15
CA CYS A 108 9.80 13.50 -4.02
C CYS A 108 11.18 12.86 -4.04
N HIS A 109 12.19 13.60 -3.65
CA HIS A 109 13.55 13.06 -3.53
C HIS A 109 13.61 12.06 -2.38
N ALA A 110 14.17 10.87 -2.66
CA ALA A 110 14.15 9.73 -1.74
C ALA A 110 14.92 9.99 -0.44
N GLY A 111 15.97 10.81 -0.48
CA GLY A 111 16.75 11.18 0.70
C GLY A 111 15.96 11.91 1.81
N PHE A 112 14.75 12.37 1.52
CA PHE A 112 13.87 13.04 2.49
C PHE A 112 12.64 12.24 2.87
N ILE A 113 12.61 10.95 2.52
CA ILE A 113 11.50 10.05 2.85
C ILE A 113 12.06 8.78 3.47
N THR A 114 11.57 8.44 4.64
CA THR A 114 11.83 7.15 5.29
C THR A 114 10.64 6.23 5.04
N VAL A 115 10.91 5.00 4.55
CA VAL A 115 9.89 3.96 4.42
C VAL A 115 9.47 3.52 5.83
N THR A 116 8.17 3.39 6.07
CA THR A 116 7.62 2.97 7.36
C THR A 116 6.69 1.77 7.17
N GLU A 117 6.50 1.00 8.22
CA GLU A 117 5.57 -0.13 8.24
C GLU A 117 4.11 0.33 8.26
N GLY A 118 3.23 -0.54 7.80
CA GLY A 118 1.78 -0.33 7.76
C GLY A 118 1.25 0.00 6.36
N THR A 119 -0.05 0.06 6.26
CA THR A 119 -0.76 0.30 5.00
C THR A 119 -1.14 1.77 4.89
N PRO A 120 -0.67 2.51 3.86
CA PRO A 120 -1.13 3.87 3.62
C PRO A 120 -2.61 3.85 3.23
N VAL A 121 -3.41 4.69 3.88
CA VAL A 121 -4.83 4.84 3.61
C VAL A 121 -5.24 6.31 3.62
N SER A 122 -6.19 6.67 2.77
CA SER A 122 -6.75 8.03 2.76
C SER A 122 -7.99 8.10 3.64
N VAL A 123 -8.11 9.20 4.38
CA VAL A 123 -9.29 9.47 5.21
C VAL A 123 -10.51 9.70 4.33
N ALA A 124 -11.55 8.89 4.53
CA ALA A 124 -12.81 8.94 3.79
C ALA A 124 -13.94 9.39 4.70
N VAL A 125 -14.17 10.71 4.76
CA VAL A 125 -15.35 11.30 5.43
C VAL A 125 -16.19 12.06 4.41
N SER A 126 -17.51 12.05 4.59
CA SER A 126 -18.44 12.78 3.71
C SER A 126 -18.28 14.30 3.92
N SER A 127 -18.23 14.72 5.17
CA SER A 127 -18.04 16.12 5.58
C SER A 127 -17.25 16.21 6.90
N GLY A 128 -16.67 17.38 7.17
CA GLY A 128 -15.93 17.64 8.41
C GLY A 128 -14.61 16.88 8.51
N THR A 129 -14.25 16.46 9.72
CA THR A 129 -13.00 15.76 10.04
C THR A 129 -13.28 14.44 10.76
N LEU A 130 -12.35 13.51 10.65
CA LEU A 130 -12.35 12.26 11.41
C LEU A 130 -11.60 12.47 12.73
N ASN A 131 -12.26 12.23 13.86
CA ASN A 131 -11.61 12.33 15.16
C ASN A 131 -10.61 11.20 15.38
N VAL A 132 -9.41 11.52 15.80
CA VAL A 132 -8.45 10.59 16.37
C VAL A 132 -8.64 10.55 17.87
N ARG A 133 -8.71 9.33 18.44
CA ARG A 133 -8.96 9.14 19.88
C ARG A 133 -7.80 8.41 20.52
N SER A 134 -7.66 8.54 21.82
CA SER A 134 -6.62 7.88 22.61
C SER A 134 -6.81 6.35 22.74
N GLY A 135 -7.97 5.83 22.35
CA GLY A 135 -8.29 4.41 22.38
C GLY A 135 -9.41 4.02 21.42
N ALA A 136 -9.66 2.72 21.30
CA ALA A 136 -10.63 2.14 20.39
C ALA A 136 -12.06 2.21 20.96
N GLY A 137 -12.67 3.39 20.89
CA GLY A 137 -14.05 3.62 21.34
C GLY A 137 -14.40 5.10 21.41
N THR A 138 -15.70 5.42 21.40
CA THR A 138 -16.22 6.79 21.47
C THR A 138 -16.06 7.41 22.86
N ALA A 139 -15.91 6.61 23.90
CA ALA A 139 -15.67 7.07 25.26
C ALA A 139 -14.25 7.62 25.47
N TYR A 140 -13.29 7.26 24.61
CA TYR A 140 -11.91 7.76 24.70
C TYR A 140 -11.81 9.22 24.24
N GLY A 141 -10.94 9.99 24.90
CA GLY A 141 -10.69 11.39 24.59
C GLY A 141 -10.19 11.61 23.16
N LYS A 142 -10.52 12.75 22.57
CA LYS A 142 -10.00 13.18 21.28
C LYS A 142 -8.56 13.66 21.45
N VAL A 143 -7.65 13.16 20.61
CA VAL A 143 -6.22 13.52 20.60
C VAL A 143 -5.79 14.17 19.28
N GLY A 144 -6.68 14.22 18.30
CA GLY A 144 -6.44 14.86 17.01
C GLY A 144 -7.65 14.78 16.09
N ALA A 145 -7.52 15.37 14.91
CA ALA A 145 -8.51 15.35 13.84
C ALA A 145 -7.81 15.20 12.48
N LEU A 146 -8.39 14.42 11.59
CA LEU A 146 -7.88 14.15 10.26
C LEU A 146 -8.83 14.74 9.22
N SER A 147 -8.26 15.40 8.21
CA SER A 147 -9.02 15.99 7.12
C SER A 147 -9.37 14.95 6.06
N LYS A 148 -10.45 15.17 5.31
CA LYS A 148 -10.81 14.35 4.14
C LYS A 148 -9.65 14.29 3.15
N GLY A 149 -9.32 13.08 2.71
CA GLY A 149 -8.24 12.82 1.75
C GLY A 149 -6.83 12.84 2.34
N GLU A 150 -6.68 13.14 3.63
CA GLU A 150 -5.39 13.05 4.31
C GLU A 150 -4.88 11.61 4.33
N THR A 151 -3.57 11.43 4.09
CA THR A 151 -2.93 10.11 4.14
C THR A 151 -2.48 9.82 5.56
N VAL A 152 -2.89 8.66 6.06
CA VAL A 152 -2.43 8.10 7.34
C VAL A 152 -1.93 6.68 7.13
N ILE A 153 -1.12 6.17 8.05
CA ILE A 153 -0.63 4.79 7.98
C ILE A 153 -1.40 3.93 8.96
N ARG A 154 -2.16 2.99 8.44
CA ARG A 154 -2.90 2.01 9.25
C ARG A 154 -1.99 0.87 9.66
N LEU A 155 -1.82 0.68 10.97
CA LEU A 155 -1.01 -0.38 11.56
C LEU A 155 -1.83 -1.65 11.81
N SER A 156 -3.09 -1.50 12.25
CA SER A 156 -3.99 -2.63 12.53
C SER A 156 -5.45 -2.17 12.54
N THR A 157 -6.36 -3.14 12.44
CA THR A 157 -7.81 -2.89 12.58
C THR A 157 -8.40 -3.97 13.48
N ALA A 158 -9.20 -3.57 14.47
CA ALA A 158 -9.96 -4.46 15.34
C ALA A 158 -11.27 -3.80 15.75
N ASN A 159 -12.38 -4.55 15.77
CA ASN A 159 -13.70 -4.12 16.24
C ASN A 159 -14.18 -2.78 15.64
N GLY A 160 -13.92 -2.56 14.35
CA GLY A 160 -14.30 -1.33 13.63
C GLY A 160 -13.38 -0.12 13.87
N TRP A 161 -12.31 -0.28 14.67
CA TRP A 161 -11.32 0.77 14.96
C TRP A 161 -10.00 0.44 14.29
N SER A 162 -9.35 1.46 13.74
CA SER A 162 -8.01 1.35 13.16
C SER A 162 -6.98 2.10 14.02
N ARG A 163 -5.88 1.41 14.34
CA ARG A 163 -4.69 2.05 14.91
C ARG A 163 -3.90 2.69 13.77
N VAL A 164 -3.62 3.97 13.88
CA VAL A 164 -2.98 4.74 12.79
C VAL A 164 -1.79 5.55 13.29
N LEU A 165 -0.81 5.74 12.38
CA LEU A 165 0.15 6.84 12.47
C LEU A 165 -0.39 7.99 11.65
N TYR A 166 -0.35 9.20 12.19
CA TYR A 166 -0.80 10.42 11.52
C TYR A 166 0.13 11.58 11.84
N SER A 167 0.19 12.55 10.93
CA SER A 167 0.91 13.80 11.17
C SER A 167 0.07 14.65 12.13
N GLY A 168 0.20 14.39 13.41
CA GLY A 168 -0.49 15.17 14.44
C GLY A 168 0.05 16.59 14.45
N THR A 169 -0.80 17.57 14.23
CA THR A 169 -0.52 18.92 14.72
C THR A 169 -0.55 18.82 16.24
N LYS A 170 0.62 18.84 16.88
CA LYS A 170 0.67 19.14 18.30
C LYS A 170 0.17 20.56 18.43
N THR A 171 -1.09 20.75 18.81
CA THR A 171 -1.60 21.97 19.38
C THR A 171 -1.02 22.15 20.77
#